data_dcdf88fb4c5bfd70d9e8b68a7d904e91
#
_entry.id   dcdf88fb4c5bfd70d9e8b68a7d904e91
#
_cell.length_a   1.000
_cell.length_b   1.000
_cell.length_c   1.000
_cell.angle_alpha   90.00
_cell.angle_beta   90.00
_cell.angle_gamma   90.00
#
_symmetry.space_group_name_H-M   'P 1'
#
loop_
_entity.id
_entity.type
_entity.pdbx_description
1 polymer ?
#
loop_
_entity_poly.entity_id
_entity_poly.type
_entity_poly.pdbx_seq_one_letter_code
_entity_poly.pdbx_strand_id
1 'polypeptide(L)'
;WMTGIVYILVLGFMTYCVIKFKNTKNRKADYEPESKKAEVILTVLTTIGVAGLLAPGLIVWDDYVSPPEEAMPIEAMGQQWYWNFRLPGEDGILGTTDARNISADNPFGMNENDPNGKDDILIEGDTLHLEHDKPVKFLLRSIDVLHNFYVPQFRAKMDLVPGMVTFYWIKPTVTGNYEILCAELCGVGHHAMRGEVQVDNTNDYQDWLN
;
A
#
# COMPACT_ATOMS: atom_id res chain seq x y z
N TRP A 1 7.85 -3.46 -18.36
CA TRP A 1 8.08 -3.37 -19.81
C TRP A 1 8.01 -1.93 -20.33
N MET A 2 7.05 -1.09 -19.90
CA MET A 2 6.91 0.30 -20.36
C MET A 2 8.13 1.17 -20.06
N THR A 3 8.63 1.14 -18.81
CA THR A 3 9.86 1.85 -18.43
C THR A 3 11.07 1.41 -19.25
N GLY A 4 11.17 0.12 -19.56
CA GLY A 4 12.22 -0.41 -20.43
C GLY A 4 12.16 0.13 -21.85
N ILE A 5 10.95 0.24 -22.43
CA ILE A 5 10.77 0.82 -23.77
C ILE A 5 11.16 2.29 -23.78
N VAL A 6 10.68 3.08 -22.81
CA VAL A 6 11.04 4.50 -22.70
C VAL A 6 12.54 4.67 -22.51
N TYR A 7 13.17 3.86 -21.67
CA TYR A 7 14.60 3.88 -21.45
C TYR A 7 15.39 3.63 -22.74
N ILE A 8 15.02 2.61 -23.53
CA ILE A 8 15.67 2.30 -24.81
C ILE A 8 15.49 3.46 -25.80
N LEU A 9 14.29 4.05 -25.89
CA LEU A 9 14.03 5.19 -26.78
C LEU A 9 14.87 6.41 -26.40
N VAL A 10 14.97 6.73 -25.12
CA VAL A 10 15.77 7.85 -24.62
C VAL A 10 17.26 7.62 -24.87
N LEU A 11 17.78 6.43 -24.57
CA LEU A 11 19.19 6.10 -24.86
C LEU A 11 19.49 6.13 -26.35
N GLY A 12 18.59 5.59 -27.18
CA GLY A 12 18.73 5.63 -28.64
C GLY A 12 18.76 7.07 -29.17
N PHE A 13 17.87 7.92 -28.66
CA PHE A 13 17.84 9.33 -29.03
C PHE A 13 19.11 10.07 -28.57
N MET A 14 19.56 9.84 -27.33
CA MET A 14 20.81 10.44 -26.83
C MET A 14 22.01 10.00 -27.67
N THR A 15 22.11 8.70 -27.98
CA THR A 15 23.17 8.15 -28.82
C THR A 15 23.14 8.79 -30.21
N TYR A 16 21.96 8.89 -30.82
CA TYR A 16 21.76 9.59 -32.07
C TYR A 16 22.26 11.05 -32.03
N CYS A 17 21.90 11.79 -30.96
CA CYS A 17 22.35 13.17 -30.82
C CYS A 17 23.87 13.27 -30.68
N VAL A 18 24.52 12.42 -29.90
CA VAL A 18 25.96 12.40 -29.72
C VAL A 18 26.70 12.11 -31.05
N ILE A 19 26.20 11.15 -31.80
CA ILE A 19 26.82 10.79 -33.12
C ILE A 19 26.58 11.89 -34.15
N LYS A 20 25.32 12.38 -34.26
CA LYS A 20 24.92 13.34 -35.27
C LYS A 20 25.50 14.73 -35.04
N PHE A 21 25.54 15.17 -33.80
CA PHE A 21 26.00 16.54 -33.45
C PHE A 21 27.43 16.58 -32.95
N LYS A 22 28.19 15.52 -33.14
CA LYS A 22 29.60 15.44 -32.82
C LYS A 22 30.34 16.62 -33.48
N ASN A 23 31.20 17.32 -32.73
CA ASN A 23 32.02 18.39 -33.24
C ASN A 23 33.07 17.85 -34.24
N THR A 24 33.06 18.38 -35.45
CA THR A 24 34.03 18.06 -36.53
C THR A 24 34.54 19.36 -37.13
N LYS A 25 35.81 19.33 -37.66
CA LYS A 25 36.52 20.53 -38.10
C LYS A 25 35.78 21.42 -39.12
N ASN A 26 34.82 20.87 -39.86
CA ASN A 26 34.12 21.55 -40.97
C ASN A 26 32.63 21.78 -40.67
N ARG A 27 32.14 21.53 -39.43
CA ARG A 27 30.73 21.65 -39.10
C ARG A 27 30.52 22.89 -38.24
N LYS A 28 29.59 23.75 -38.65
CA LYS A 28 29.04 24.83 -37.80
C LYS A 28 27.77 24.32 -37.12
N ALA A 29 27.60 24.71 -35.88
CA ALA A 29 26.34 24.43 -35.19
C ALA A 29 25.22 25.31 -35.76
N ASP A 30 24.07 24.72 -36.02
CA ASP A 30 22.86 25.47 -36.34
C ASP A 30 22.32 26.09 -35.08
N TYR A 31 21.91 27.37 -35.17
CA TYR A 31 21.28 28.06 -34.08
C TYR A 31 19.76 27.97 -34.25
N GLU A 32 19.13 27.07 -33.47
CA GLU A 32 17.69 26.87 -33.49
C GLU A 32 17.21 26.85 -32.02
N PRO A 33 16.93 28.04 -31.43
CA PRO A 33 16.67 28.17 -29.99
C PRO A 33 15.34 27.55 -29.56
N GLU A 34 14.35 27.51 -30.47
CA GLU A 34 13.01 27.01 -30.18
C GLU A 34 12.40 26.31 -31.40
N SER A 35 11.74 25.17 -31.17
CA SER A 35 10.94 24.51 -32.17
C SER A 35 9.50 24.32 -31.66
N LYS A 36 8.63 25.33 -31.86
CA LYS A 36 7.22 25.28 -31.44
C LYS A 36 6.50 24.03 -31.96
N LYS A 37 6.86 23.53 -33.14
CA LYS A 37 6.28 22.30 -33.69
C LYS A 37 6.68 21.08 -32.87
N ALA A 38 7.95 20.97 -32.50
CA ALA A 38 8.44 19.85 -31.67
C ALA A 38 7.82 19.90 -30.26
N GLU A 39 7.72 21.09 -29.67
CA GLU A 39 7.09 21.29 -28.35
C GLU A 39 5.63 20.86 -28.36
N VAL A 40 4.84 21.29 -29.33
CA VAL A 40 3.42 20.93 -29.45
C VAL A 40 3.28 19.42 -29.64
N ILE A 41 4.06 18.80 -30.53
CA ILE A 41 4.03 17.36 -30.77
C ILE A 41 4.37 16.58 -29.49
N LEU A 42 5.46 16.95 -28.82
CA LEU A 42 5.88 16.29 -27.58
C LEU A 42 4.82 16.45 -26.48
N THR A 43 4.28 17.66 -26.29
CA THR A 43 3.24 17.92 -25.29
C THR A 43 2.00 17.08 -25.57
N VAL A 44 1.52 17.06 -26.81
CA VAL A 44 0.32 16.28 -27.17
C VAL A 44 0.58 14.78 -27.00
N LEU A 45 1.70 14.26 -27.47
CA LEU A 45 2.02 12.82 -27.34
C LEU A 45 2.16 12.41 -25.87
N THR A 46 2.86 13.20 -25.05
CA THR A 46 3.00 12.90 -23.62
C THR A 46 1.66 13.00 -22.90
N THR A 47 0.84 14.00 -23.21
CA THR A 47 -0.51 14.13 -22.62
C THR A 47 -1.39 12.93 -22.95
N ILE A 48 -1.43 12.50 -24.21
CA ILE A 48 -2.19 11.31 -24.62
C ILE A 48 -1.64 10.05 -23.93
N GLY A 49 -0.30 9.90 -23.87
CA GLY A 49 0.34 8.77 -23.20
C GLY A 49 -0.02 8.71 -21.70
N VAL A 50 0.11 9.83 -21.00
CA VAL A 50 -0.23 9.92 -19.57
C VAL A 50 -1.73 9.67 -19.35
N ALA A 51 -2.60 10.30 -20.11
CA ALA A 51 -4.06 10.09 -19.97
C ALA A 51 -4.45 8.62 -20.26
N GLY A 52 -3.84 8.01 -21.28
CA GLY A 52 -4.07 6.60 -21.63
C GLY A 52 -3.59 5.59 -20.57
N LEU A 53 -2.61 5.96 -19.74
CA LEU A 53 -2.14 5.15 -18.63
C LEU A 53 -2.89 5.45 -17.33
N LEU A 54 -3.32 6.69 -17.13
CA LEU A 54 -4.04 7.11 -15.93
C LEU A 54 -5.44 6.48 -15.86
N ALA A 55 -6.17 6.46 -16.95
CA ALA A 55 -7.55 5.97 -16.98
C ALA A 55 -7.67 4.50 -16.46
N PRO A 56 -6.93 3.50 -16.96
CA PRO A 56 -6.96 2.16 -16.39
C PRO A 56 -6.43 2.11 -14.94
N GLY A 57 -5.47 2.98 -14.58
CA GLY A 57 -4.97 3.10 -13.22
C GLY A 57 -6.05 3.54 -12.23
N LEU A 58 -6.92 4.47 -12.61
CA LEU A 58 -8.04 4.90 -11.78
C LEU A 58 -9.09 3.79 -11.58
N ILE A 59 -9.34 2.96 -12.59
CA ILE A 59 -10.24 1.80 -12.47
C ILE A 59 -9.68 0.79 -11.45
N VAL A 60 -8.38 0.46 -11.55
CA VAL A 60 -7.72 -0.45 -10.59
C VAL A 60 -7.69 0.14 -9.18
N TRP A 61 -7.51 1.47 -9.07
CA TRP A 61 -7.56 2.15 -7.78
C TRP A 61 -8.95 2.09 -7.15
N ASP A 62 -10.00 2.31 -7.93
CA ASP A 62 -11.38 2.21 -7.47
C ASP A 62 -11.68 0.80 -6.92
N ASP A 63 -11.28 -0.24 -7.63
CA ASP A 63 -11.41 -1.63 -7.16
C ASP A 63 -10.63 -1.86 -5.84
N TYR A 64 -9.41 -1.33 -5.74
CA TYR A 64 -8.53 -1.48 -4.57
C TYR A 64 -9.09 -0.86 -3.29
N VAL A 65 -9.89 0.21 -3.40
CA VAL A 65 -10.50 0.91 -2.27
C VAL A 65 -11.99 0.66 -2.12
N SER A 66 -12.56 -0.27 -2.89
CA SER A 66 -13.98 -0.64 -2.85
C SER A 66 -14.16 -2.09 -2.38
N PRO A 67 -14.07 -2.35 -1.06
CA PRO A 67 -14.20 -3.69 -0.53
C PRO A 67 -15.60 -4.27 -0.78
N PRO A 68 -15.71 -5.58 -1.07
CA PRO A 68 -17.00 -6.25 -1.10
C PRO A 68 -17.67 -6.25 0.27
N GLU A 69 -19.00 -6.33 0.31
CA GLU A 69 -19.78 -6.25 1.57
C GLU A 69 -19.40 -7.36 2.57
N GLU A 70 -19.03 -8.52 2.08
CA GLU A 70 -18.61 -9.68 2.88
C GLU A 70 -17.16 -9.59 3.39
N ALA A 71 -16.42 -8.54 3.07
CA ALA A 71 -15.04 -8.40 3.51
C ALA A 71 -14.95 -8.22 5.03
N MET A 72 -14.27 -9.16 5.69
CA MET A 72 -14.04 -9.12 7.13
C MET A 72 -13.17 -7.89 7.50
N PRO A 73 -13.62 -7.00 8.38
CA PRO A 73 -12.82 -5.88 8.80
C PRO A 73 -11.71 -6.35 9.77
N ILE A 74 -10.47 -5.97 9.50
CA ILE A 74 -9.34 -6.15 10.43
C ILE A 74 -8.72 -4.77 10.66
N GLU A 75 -8.56 -4.39 11.90
CA GLU A 75 -7.86 -3.16 12.24
C GLU A 75 -6.37 -3.46 12.46
N ALA A 76 -5.50 -2.71 11.77
CA ALA A 76 -4.05 -2.77 11.96
C ALA A 76 -3.55 -1.43 12.49
N MET A 77 -2.88 -1.49 13.63
CA MET A 77 -2.30 -0.34 14.32
C MET A 77 -0.79 -0.38 14.23
N GLY A 78 -0.20 0.66 13.64
CA GLY A 78 1.25 0.88 13.65
C GLY A 78 1.66 1.81 14.78
N GLN A 79 2.74 1.45 15.45
CA GLN A 79 3.45 2.33 16.39
C GLN A 79 4.93 2.02 16.38
N GLN A 80 5.76 2.89 16.88
CA GLN A 80 7.23 2.78 16.89
C GLN A 80 7.69 1.69 17.87
N TRP A 81 8.13 0.51 17.43
CA TRP A 81 8.28 0.04 16.04
C TRP A 81 7.73 -1.39 15.93
N TYR A 82 6.43 -1.55 16.06
CA TYR A 82 5.73 -2.84 15.99
C TYR A 82 4.28 -2.68 15.49
N TRP A 83 3.64 -3.80 15.22
CA TRP A 83 2.29 -3.91 14.72
C TRP A 83 1.39 -4.54 15.76
N ASN A 84 0.18 -4.02 15.91
CA ASN A 84 -0.91 -4.65 16.63
C ASN A 84 -2.11 -4.83 15.71
N PHE A 85 -2.87 -5.88 15.94
CA PHE A 85 -4.05 -6.17 15.13
C PHE A 85 -5.26 -6.37 16.04
N ARG A 86 -6.42 -6.04 15.49
CA ARG A 86 -7.72 -6.31 16.11
C ARG A 86 -8.63 -6.89 15.06
N LEU A 87 -9.17 -8.08 15.35
CA LEU A 87 -10.12 -8.79 14.51
C LEU A 87 -11.50 -8.75 15.19
N PRO A 88 -12.60 -8.75 14.43
CA PRO A 88 -13.89 -8.96 14.99
C PRO A 88 -13.97 -10.39 15.57
N GLY A 89 -14.69 -10.55 16.66
CA GLY A 89 -14.92 -11.84 17.27
C GLY A 89 -15.96 -12.66 16.53
N GLU A 90 -16.76 -13.42 17.31
CA GLU A 90 -17.78 -14.32 16.76
C GLU A 90 -18.91 -13.58 16.03
N ASP A 91 -19.21 -12.33 16.44
CA ASP A 91 -20.28 -11.53 15.83
C ASP A 91 -19.88 -10.91 14.48
N GLY A 92 -18.60 -10.93 14.12
CA GLY A 92 -18.05 -10.37 12.88
C GLY A 92 -18.04 -8.84 12.83
N ILE A 93 -18.23 -8.15 13.97
CA ILE A 93 -18.37 -6.70 14.06
C ILE A 93 -17.33 -6.15 15.02
N LEU A 94 -16.42 -5.32 14.54
CA LEU A 94 -15.49 -4.61 15.41
C LEU A 94 -16.23 -3.64 16.34
N GLY A 95 -15.90 -3.67 17.62
CA GLY A 95 -16.41 -2.72 18.61
C GLY A 95 -16.00 -1.28 18.27
N THR A 96 -16.78 -0.31 18.74
CA THR A 96 -16.53 1.12 18.53
C THR A 96 -15.25 1.58 19.25
N THR A 97 -14.58 2.55 18.66
CA THR A 97 -13.35 3.15 19.19
C THR A 97 -13.50 4.65 19.34
N ASP A 98 -12.81 5.23 20.33
CA ASP A 98 -12.75 6.67 20.54
C ASP A 98 -11.30 7.06 20.89
N ALA A 99 -10.77 8.09 20.24
CA ALA A 99 -9.42 8.59 20.48
C ALA A 99 -9.20 9.01 21.97
N ARG A 100 -10.26 9.37 22.68
CA ARG A 100 -10.22 9.73 24.11
C ARG A 100 -9.95 8.52 25.02
N ASN A 101 -10.22 7.31 24.53
CA ASN A 101 -9.99 6.07 25.26
C ASN A 101 -8.58 5.49 25.02
N ILE A 102 -7.80 6.10 24.16
CA ILE A 102 -6.44 5.61 23.84
C ILE A 102 -5.57 5.75 25.09
N SER A 103 -4.98 4.64 25.51
CA SER A 103 -4.04 4.53 26.61
C SER A 103 -2.97 3.47 26.29
N ALA A 104 -2.01 3.30 27.20
CA ALA A 104 -0.99 2.25 27.05
C ALA A 104 -1.60 0.83 27.01
N ASP A 105 -2.66 0.62 27.77
CA ASP A 105 -3.38 -0.67 27.87
C ASP A 105 -4.52 -0.81 26.84
N ASN A 106 -4.87 0.27 26.15
CA ASN A 106 -5.92 0.32 25.14
C ASN A 106 -5.48 1.14 23.92
N PRO A 107 -4.52 0.65 23.13
CA PRO A 107 -3.95 1.42 22.01
C PRO A 107 -4.98 1.66 20.89
N PHE A 108 -5.98 0.81 20.75
CA PHE A 108 -7.06 0.98 19.79
C PHE A 108 -8.11 2.00 20.21
N GLY A 109 -8.14 2.39 21.50
CA GLY A 109 -9.17 3.26 22.05
C GLY A 109 -10.55 2.63 22.06
N MET A 110 -10.62 1.33 22.34
CA MET A 110 -11.86 0.56 22.37
C MET A 110 -12.80 1.10 23.46
N ASN A 111 -14.10 1.05 23.17
CA ASN A 111 -15.13 1.39 24.13
C ASN A 111 -15.52 0.14 24.94
N GLU A 112 -15.10 0.07 26.18
CA GLU A 112 -15.39 -1.06 27.08
C GLU A 112 -16.88 -1.34 27.30
N ASN A 113 -17.75 -0.34 27.04
CA ASN A 113 -19.20 -0.47 27.19
C ASN A 113 -19.89 -0.96 25.89
N ASP A 114 -19.16 -1.08 24.79
CA ASP A 114 -19.72 -1.59 23.56
C ASP A 114 -19.78 -3.13 23.59
N PRO A 115 -20.99 -3.71 23.48
CA PRO A 115 -21.13 -5.16 23.48
C PRO A 115 -20.39 -5.86 22.34
N ASN A 116 -20.29 -5.23 21.15
CA ASN A 116 -19.63 -5.82 19.98
C ASN A 116 -18.10 -5.87 20.13
N GLY A 117 -17.52 -5.05 20.99
CA GLY A 117 -16.07 -5.06 21.23
C GLY A 117 -15.60 -6.06 22.29
N LYS A 118 -16.54 -6.81 22.91
CA LYS A 118 -16.19 -7.72 24.02
C LYS A 118 -15.55 -9.01 23.55
N ASP A 119 -15.87 -9.42 22.34
CA ASP A 119 -15.36 -10.62 21.69
C ASP A 119 -14.28 -10.32 20.65
N ASP A 120 -13.92 -9.05 20.46
CA ASP A 120 -12.80 -8.66 19.60
C ASP A 120 -11.50 -9.36 20.02
N ILE A 121 -10.78 -9.89 19.03
CA ILE A 121 -9.51 -10.58 19.23
C ILE A 121 -8.36 -9.59 19.04
N LEU A 122 -7.57 -9.40 20.09
CA LEU A 122 -6.39 -8.53 20.07
C LEU A 122 -5.13 -9.36 19.86
N ILE A 123 -4.28 -8.95 18.90
CA ILE A 123 -2.99 -9.57 18.60
C ILE A 123 -1.92 -8.49 18.78
N GLU A 124 -1.07 -8.66 19.78
CA GLU A 124 0.00 -7.72 20.12
C GLU A 124 1.36 -8.26 19.72
N GLY A 125 1.94 -7.70 18.66
CA GLY A 125 3.30 -8.03 18.21
C GLY A 125 3.49 -9.46 17.71
N ASP A 126 2.39 -10.17 17.44
CA ASP A 126 2.40 -11.55 16.96
C ASP A 126 1.93 -11.66 15.51
N THR A 127 1.86 -12.87 14.99
CA THR A 127 1.46 -13.17 13.60
C THR A 127 -0.03 -12.91 13.38
N LEU A 128 -0.35 -12.14 12.35
CA LEU A 128 -1.72 -11.98 11.87
C LEU A 128 -2.13 -13.18 11.04
N HIS A 129 -3.21 -13.85 11.40
CA HIS A 129 -3.78 -14.94 10.62
C HIS A 129 -4.90 -14.46 9.70
N LEU A 130 -4.91 -14.94 8.46
CA LEU A 130 -5.93 -14.66 7.45
C LEU A 130 -6.43 -15.97 6.84
N GLU A 131 -7.73 -16.07 6.62
CA GLU A 131 -8.31 -17.22 5.94
C GLU A 131 -8.11 -17.12 4.41
N HIS A 132 -7.63 -18.21 3.79
CA HIS A 132 -7.46 -18.33 2.35
C HIS A 132 -8.80 -18.13 1.63
N ASP A 133 -8.78 -17.41 0.51
CA ASP A 133 -9.91 -17.15 -0.38
C ASP A 133 -11.08 -16.37 0.28
N LYS A 134 -10.81 -15.69 1.40
CA LYS A 134 -11.77 -14.78 2.04
C LYS A 134 -11.33 -13.32 1.87
N PRO A 135 -12.25 -12.42 1.49
CA PRO A 135 -11.94 -11.01 1.39
C PRO A 135 -11.75 -10.38 2.78
N VAL A 136 -10.73 -9.57 2.91
CA VAL A 136 -10.39 -8.85 4.14
C VAL A 136 -10.24 -7.37 3.84
N LYS A 137 -10.89 -6.53 4.65
CA LYS A 137 -10.75 -5.09 4.63
C LYS A 137 -9.83 -4.66 5.78
N PHE A 138 -8.65 -4.17 5.46
CA PHE A 138 -7.76 -3.57 6.44
C PHE A 138 -8.19 -2.15 6.76
N LEU A 139 -8.38 -1.85 8.03
CA LEU A 139 -8.53 -0.52 8.60
C LEU A 139 -7.21 -0.15 9.26
N LEU A 140 -6.51 0.84 8.71
CA LEU A 140 -5.14 1.15 9.07
C LEU A 140 -5.07 2.43 9.90
N ARG A 141 -4.42 2.36 11.05
CA ARG A 141 -4.28 3.46 11.99
C ARG A 141 -2.86 3.56 12.52
N SER A 142 -2.47 4.78 12.88
CA SER A 142 -1.22 5.04 13.60
C SER A 142 -1.49 5.82 14.87
N ILE A 143 -0.76 5.46 15.93
CA ILE A 143 -0.87 6.15 17.23
C ILE A 143 0.17 7.28 17.38
N ASP A 144 1.24 7.25 16.61
CA ASP A 144 2.39 8.16 16.80
C ASP A 144 2.81 8.90 15.51
N VAL A 145 3.47 8.23 14.59
CA VAL A 145 4.01 8.81 13.35
C VAL A 145 3.44 8.13 12.11
N LEU A 146 3.84 8.60 10.94
CA LEU A 146 3.47 7.95 9.68
C LEU A 146 4.17 6.58 9.58
N HIS A 147 3.41 5.54 9.26
CA HIS A 147 3.88 4.21 8.89
C HIS A 147 3.27 3.80 7.56
N ASN A 148 3.71 2.70 6.99
CA ASN A 148 3.07 2.12 5.81
C ASN A 148 3.01 0.60 5.96
N PHE A 149 1.80 0.05 5.92
CA PHE A 149 1.57 -1.39 5.98
C PHE A 149 1.80 -1.99 4.61
N TYR A 150 2.84 -2.78 4.48
CA TYR A 150 3.28 -3.34 3.21
C TYR A 150 3.57 -4.83 3.33
N VAL A 151 2.86 -5.64 2.57
CA VAL A 151 3.18 -7.06 2.37
C VAL A 151 3.63 -7.22 0.91
N PRO A 152 4.93 -7.40 0.65
CA PRO A 152 5.47 -7.40 -0.72
C PRO A 152 4.80 -8.39 -1.66
N GLN A 153 4.51 -9.59 -1.20
CA GLN A 153 3.89 -10.64 -1.99
C GLN A 153 2.44 -10.33 -2.36
N PHE A 154 1.73 -9.58 -1.54
CA PHE A 154 0.36 -9.10 -1.85
C PHE A 154 0.38 -7.96 -2.86
N ARG A 155 1.54 -7.34 -3.09
CA ARG A 155 1.72 -6.16 -3.96
C ARG A 155 0.81 -4.98 -3.58
N ALA A 156 0.44 -4.93 -2.30
CA ALA A 156 -0.46 -3.96 -1.72
C ALA A 156 0.22 -3.25 -0.55
N LYS A 157 0.08 -1.94 -0.50
CA LYS A 157 0.53 -1.12 0.61
C LYS A 157 -0.36 0.11 0.77
N MET A 158 -0.49 0.57 2.01
CA MET A 158 -1.24 1.78 2.34
C MET A 158 -0.63 2.44 3.56
N ASP A 159 -0.64 3.77 3.57
CA ASP A 159 -0.13 4.55 4.69
C ASP A 159 -1.07 4.48 5.90
N LEU A 160 -0.46 4.43 7.08
CA LEU A 160 -1.11 4.66 8.37
C LEU A 160 -0.81 6.09 8.79
N VAL A 161 -1.82 6.93 8.75
CA VAL A 161 -1.68 8.37 9.04
C VAL A 161 -2.25 8.66 10.42
N PRO A 162 -1.49 9.27 11.34
CA PRO A 162 -2.01 9.65 12.65
C PRO A 162 -3.28 10.51 12.53
N GLY A 163 -4.33 10.14 13.28
CA GLY A 163 -5.60 10.84 13.27
C GLY A 163 -6.54 10.51 12.10
N MET A 164 -6.15 9.60 11.22
CA MET A 164 -6.99 9.12 10.12
C MET A 164 -7.10 7.58 10.15
N VAL A 165 -8.20 7.07 9.59
CA VAL A 165 -8.32 5.65 9.26
C VAL A 165 -8.23 5.52 7.74
N THR A 166 -7.14 4.96 7.26
CA THR A 166 -6.98 4.59 5.85
C THR A 166 -7.39 3.13 5.67
N PHE A 167 -7.67 2.71 4.45
CA PHE A 167 -8.11 1.34 4.22
C PHE A 167 -7.81 0.86 2.80
N TYR A 168 -7.72 -0.44 2.66
CA TYR A 168 -7.75 -1.17 1.40
C TYR A 168 -8.27 -2.59 1.67
N TRP A 169 -8.53 -3.35 0.64
CA TRP A 169 -8.95 -4.73 0.80
C TRP A 169 -8.13 -5.67 -0.07
N ILE A 170 -8.06 -6.92 0.35
CA ILE A 170 -7.43 -8.01 -0.39
C ILE A 170 -8.23 -9.29 -0.23
N LYS A 171 -7.97 -10.23 -1.12
CA LYS A 171 -8.42 -11.61 -1.02
C LYS A 171 -7.19 -12.51 -1.18
N PRO A 172 -6.67 -13.11 -0.09
CA PRO A 172 -5.50 -13.98 -0.16
C PRO A 172 -5.78 -15.22 -1.00
N THR A 173 -4.96 -15.50 -2.00
CA THR A 173 -5.17 -16.60 -2.96
C THR A 173 -4.17 -17.73 -2.83
N VAL A 174 -3.18 -17.61 -1.96
CA VAL A 174 -2.13 -18.61 -1.72
C VAL A 174 -1.87 -18.69 -0.23
N THR A 175 -1.92 -19.90 0.34
CA THR A 175 -1.56 -20.14 1.74
C THR A 175 -0.05 -20.02 1.95
N GLY A 176 0.38 -19.63 3.16
CA GLY A 176 1.78 -19.50 3.53
C GLY A 176 2.06 -18.34 4.46
N ASN A 177 3.31 -18.17 4.83
CA ASN A 177 3.79 -17.09 5.69
C ASN A 177 4.36 -15.95 4.83
N TYR A 178 3.99 -14.74 5.19
CA TYR A 178 4.37 -13.51 4.50
C TYR A 178 4.87 -12.48 5.50
N GLU A 179 5.87 -11.70 5.09
CA GLU A 179 6.44 -10.66 5.94
C GLU A 179 5.67 -9.34 5.76
N ILE A 180 5.34 -8.69 6.89
CA ILE A 180 4.86 -7.32 6.93
C ILE A 180 6.06 -6.41 7.14
N LEU A 181 6.17 -5.37 6.31
CA LEU A 181 7.21 -4.35 6.38
C LEU A 181 6.58 -2.97 6.59
N CYS A 182 7.27 -2.11 7.33
CA CYS A 182 6.98 -0.69 7.28
C CYS A 182 7.68 -0.09 6.05
N ALA A 183 6.92 0.49 5.13
CA ALA A 183 7.45 1.08 3.89
C ALA A 183 7.41 2.62 3.91
N GLU A 184 7.28 3.25 5.10
CA GLU A 184 7.41 4.69 5.32
C GLU A 184 8.35 4.99 6.47
N LEU A 185 9.26 5.96 6.31
CA LEU A 185 10.26 6.29 7.32
C LEU A 185 9.61 6.77 8.62
N CYS A 186 9.64 5.92 9.64
CA CYS A 186 8.98 6.13 10.93
C CYS A 186 9.93 6.32 12.12
N GLY A 187 11.21 6.58 11.88
CA GLY A 187 12.20 6.84 12.93
C GLY A 187 13.37 5.85 12.91
N VAL A 188 14.17 5.83 13.97
CA VAL A 188 15.43 5.07 14.03
C VAL A 188 15.24 3.56 13.94
N GLY A 189 14.11 3.04 14.42
CA GLY A 189 13.76 1.61 14.35
C GLY A 189 13.03 1.20 13.07
N HIS A 190 12.86 2.08 12.09
CA HIS A 190 12.14 1.82 10.85
C HIS A 190 12.55 0.51 10.16
N HIS A 191 13.83 0.23 10.06
CA HIS A 191 14.37 -0.97 9.42
C HIS A 191 14.04 -2.28 10.17
N ALA A 192 13.70 -2.19 11.45
CA ALA A 192 13.35 -3.32 12.32
C ALA A 192 11.85 -3.49 12.52
N MET A 193 11.02 -2.54 12.05
CA MET A 193 9.56 -2.63 12.15
C MET A 193 9.00 -3.63 11.16
N ARG A 194 8.91 -4.87 11.62
CA ARG A 194 8.46 -6.04 10.85
C ARG A 194 7.31 -6.72 11.58
N GLY A 195 6.55 -7.52 10.85
CA GLY A 195 5.52 -8.40 11.37
C GLY A 195 5.36 -9.58 10.43
N GLU A 196 4.46 -10.49 10.76
CA GLU A 196 4.15 -11.66 9.96
C GLU A 196 2.64 -11.73 9.69
N VAL A 197 2.30 -12.21 8.50
CA VAL A 197 0.95 -12.61 8.14
C VAL A 197 1.01 -14.07 7.70
N GLN A 198 0.19 -14.90 8.32
CA GLN A 198 -0.03 -16.26 7.89
C GLN A 198 -1.37 -16.39 7.18
N VAL A 199 -1.36 -16.90 5.97
CA VAL A 199 -2.59 -17.26 5.25
C VAL A 199 -2.84 -18.74 5.42
N ASP A 200 -3.91 -19.08 6.12
CA ASP A 200 -4.29 -20.45 6.48
C ASP A 200 -5.40 -20.99 5.59
N ASN A 201 -5.46 -22.31 5.46
CA ASN A 201 -6.71 -22.93 4.99
C ASN A 201 -7.79 -22.79 6.08
N THR A 202 -9.05 -23.02 5.72
CA THR A 202 -10.20 -22.84 6.63
C THR A 202 -10.05 -23.62 7.95
N ASN A 203 -9.53 -24.86 7.91
CA ASN A 203 -9.41 -25.67 9.12
C ASN A 203 -8.35 -25.11 10.07
N ASP A 204 -7.15 -24.82 9.57
CA ASP A 204 -6.06 -24.28 10.36
C ASP A 204 -6.41 -22.89 10.95
N TYR A 205 -7.14 -22.07 10.16
CA TYR A 205 -7.64 -20.77 10.62
C TYR A 205 -8.65 -20.92 11.77
N GLN A 206 -9.58 -21.88 11.66
CA GLN A 206 -10.55 -22.16 12.72
C GLN A 206 -9.88 -22.75 13.99
N ASP A 207 -8.87 -23.60 13.81
CA ASP A 207 -8.09 -24.14 14.93
C ASP A 207 -7.28 -23.07 15.64
N TRP A 208 -6.80 -22.04 14.93
CA TRP A 208 -6.14 -20.89 15.50
C TRP A 208 -7.09 -19.96 16.27
N LEU A 209 -8.33 -19.79 15.81
CA LEU A 209 -9.34 -18.95 16.48
C LEU A 209 -9.84 -19.55 17.80
N ASN A 210 -9.76 -20.88 18.03
CA ASN A 210 -10.26 -21.60 19.22
C ASN A 210 -9.18 -21.77 20.28
#